data_1b69cfe9dc627c2a61f6222237eff75e
#
_entry.id   1b69cfe9dc627c2a61f6222237eff75e
#
_cell.length_a   1.000
_cell.length_b   1.000
_cell.length_c   1.000
_cell.angle_alpha   90.00
_cell.angle_beta   90.00
_cell.angle_gamma   90.00
#
_symmetry.space_group_name_H-M   'P 1'
#
loop_
_entity.id
_entity.type
_entity.pdbx_description
1 polymer ?
#
loop_
_entity_poly.entity_id
_entity_poly.type
_entity_poly.pdbx_seq_one_letter_code
_entity_poly.pdbx_strand_id
1 'polypeptide(L)'
;MATHSEPAAHVDQPVPPTAVKAAHESVGTARTKVLVLDSIVLAGTAHSRDGAIDEAGDLLVGRGSVNAQYVASMHSREASVSTYMGNFLAIPHGTNEAKGHIASTTVSIIRYPEGIDWNGQEVRFVVGIAAVKNDHLAILSSVARVFTDRELVSRLEKAVTPEEILHIFGKVNAS
;
A
#
# COMPACT_ATOMS: atom_id res chain seq x y z
N MET A 1 -16.57 83.52 -29.76
CA MET A 1 -15.17 83.61 -29.43
C MET A 1 -14.73 82.26 -28.96
N ALA A 2 -14.04 81.60 -29.75
CA ALA A 2 -12.97 80.67 -29.71
C ALA A 2 -12.38 80.36 -28.35
N THR A 3 -12.18 79.09 -28.06
CA THR A 3 -10.86 78.42 -27.96
C THR A 3 -11.11 77.00 -27.50
N HIS A 4 -10.93 76.07 -28.33
CA HIS A 4 -9.78 75.17 -28.42
C HIS A 4 -9.28 74.66 -27.06
N SER A 5 -9.45 73.37 -26.87
CA SER A 5 -8.36 72.51 -26.42
C SER A 5 -8.67 71.10 -26.74
N GLU A 6 -7.79 70.53 -27.42
CA GLU A 6 -7.65 69.23 -28.00
C GLU A 6 -7.24 68.13 -27.00
N PRO A 7 -7.31 66.90 -27.41
CA PRO A 7 -7.39 65.74 -26.51
C PRO A 7 -6.01 65.20 -26.17
N ALA A 8 -5.88 64.75 -24.96
CA ALA A 8 -4.73 63.94 -24.57
C ALA A 8 -4.90 62.51 -25.09
N ALA A 9 -3.92 62.14 -25.89
CA ALA A 9 -3.74 60.82 -26.43
C ALA A 9 -3.80 59.74 -25.36
N HIS A 10 -4.76 58.86 -25.51
CA HIS A 10 -4.75 57.60 -24.83
C HIS A 10 -3.66 56.72 -25.43
N VAL A 11 -2.56 56.57 -24.71
CA VAL A 11 -1.53 55.61 -25.05
C VAL A 11 -2.03 54.25 -24.60
N ASP A 12 -2.58 53.54 -25.56
CA ASP A 12 -2.82 52.12 -25.45
C ASP A 12 -1.46 51.40 -25.30
N GLN A 13 -1.16 51.00 -24.10
CA GLN A 13 -0.07 50.07 -23.85
C GLN A 13 -0.61 48.65 -23.93
N PRO A 14 -0.12 47.83 -24.85
CA PRO A 14 -0.45 46.42 -24.84
C PRO A 14 0.20 45.76 -23.63
N VAL A 15 -0.63 45.30 -22.70
CA VAL A 15 -0.22 44.36 -21.67
C VAL A 15 0.28 43.08 -22.35
N PRO A 16 1.50 42.64 -22.10
CA PRO A 16 1.97 41.39 -22.66
C PRO A 16 1.09 40.25 -22.06
N PRO A 17 0.68 39.30 -22.86
CA PRO A 17 0.01 38.13 -22.31
C PRO A 17 1.06 37.41 -21.45
N THR A 18 0.81 37.42 -20.16
CA THR A 18 1.51 36.53 -19.25
C THR A 18 1.13 35.13 -19.70
N ALA A 19 2.01 34.52 -20.46
CA ALA A 19 1.93 33.13 -20.76
C ALA A 19 2.05 32.40 -19.43
N VAL A 20 0.91 32.08 -18.84
CA VAL A 20 0.83 31.02 -17.86
C VAL A 20 1.16 29.77 -18.66
N LYS A 21 2.45 29.47 -18.71
CA LYS A 21 2.91 28.17 -19.12
C LYS A 21 2.37 27.24 -18.06
N ALA A 22 1.20 26.71 -18.29
CA ALA A 22 0.75 25.53 -17.61
C ALA A 22 1.84 24.50 -17.88
N ALA A 23 2.67 24.28 -16.87
CA ALA A 23 3.50 23.11 -16.85
C ALA A 23 2.54 21.95 -16.89
N HIS A 24 2.30 21.42 -18.07
CA HIS A 24 1.89 20.05 -18.24
C HIS A 24 3.07 19.24 -17.73
N GLU A 25 3.17 19.14 -16.40
CA GLU A 25 3.79 17.99 -15.83
C GLU A 25 2.95 16.83 -16.34
N SER A 26 3.49 16.13 -17.31
CA SER A 26 3.10 14.76 -17.55
C SER A 26 3.24 14.07 -16.19
N VAL A 27 2.13 13.95 -15.50
CA VAL A 27 1.93 12.92 -14.50
C VAL A 27 2.01 11.64 -15.29
N GLY A 28 3.25 11.25 -15.63
CA GLY A 28 3.54 9.86 -15.89
C GLY A 28 2.94 9.17 -14.69
N THR A 29 2.03 8.28 -14.92
CA THR A 29 1.43 7.41 -13.94
C THR A 29 2.57 6.79 -13.16
N ALA A 30 3.03 7.48 -12.10
CA ALA A 30 3.88 6.88 -11.10
C ALA A 30 3.02 5.77 -10.53
N ARG A 31 3.28 4.53 -10.96
CA ARG A 31 2.63 3.36 -10.38
C ARG A 31 2.84 3.47 -8.89
N THR A 32 1.78 3.71 -8.15
CA THR A 32 1.83 3.78 -6.70
C THR A 32 2.43 2.47 -6.23
N LYS A 33 3.59 2.53 -5.58
CA LYS A 33 4.25 1.32 -5.11
C LYS A 33 3.31 0.60 -4.14
N VAL A 34 3.02 -0.64 -4.43
CA VAL A 34 2.13 -1.51 -3.66
C VAL A 34 2.71 -1.79 -2.29
N LEU A 35 4.02 -2.01 -2.21
CA LEU A 35 4.78 -2.21 -0.98
C LEU A 35 5.83 -1.12 -0.84
N VAL A 36 5.89 -0.48 0.32
CA VAL A 36 6.88 0.55 0.67
C VAL A 36 7.48 0.27 2.04
N LEU A 37 8.60 0.94 2.37
CA LEU A 37 9.32 0.75 3.63
C LEU A 37 8.43 0.95 4.86
N ASP A 38 7.59 1.98 4.86
CA ASP A 38 6.69 2.30 5.98
C ASP A 38 5.58 1.24 6.22
N SER A 39 5.43 0.30 5.29
CA SER A 39 4.52 -0.83 5.41
C SER A 39 5.20 -2.13 5.85
N ILE A 40 6.48 -2.05 6.25
CA ILE A 40 7.28 -3.21 6.65
C ILE A 40 7.71 -3.06 8.10
N VAL A 41 7.36 -4.04 8.93
CA VAL A 41 7.71 -4.10 10.35
C VAL A 41 8.53 -5.36 10.61
N LEU A 42 9.75 -5.20 11.13
CA LEU A 42 10.69 -6.31 11.39
C LEU A 42 10.37 -7.11 12.64
N ALA A 43 9.66 -6.50 13.60
CA ALA A 43 9.23 -7.14 14.84
C ALA A 43 7.87 -6.59 15.23
N GLY A 44 6.82 -7.33 14.92
CA GLY A 44 5.46 -7.01 15.32
C GLY A 44 5.29 -7.16 16.83
N THR A 45 4.33 -6.47 17.39
CA THR A 45 4.06 -6.42 18.85
C THR A 45 2.89 -7.29 19.26
N ALA A 46 2.07 -7.73 18.31
CA ALA A 46 0.93 -8.61 18.59
C ALA A 46 1.39 -9.98 19.08
N HIS A 47 0.59 -10.55 19.98
CA HIS A 47 0.81 -11.89 20.55
C HIS A 47 -0.31 -12.87 20.18
N SER A 48 -1.22 -12.46 19.30
CA SER A 48 -2.35 -13.26 18.85
C SER A 48 -2.62 -13.04 17.37
N ARG A 49 -3.31 -14.00 16.76
CA ARG A 49 -3.80 -13.90 15.38
C ARG A 49 -4.58 -12.60 15.14
N ASP A 50 -5.54 -12.31 16.01
CA ASP A 50 -6.42 -11.15 15.82
C ASP A 50 -5.65 -9.84 15.98
N GLY A 51 -4.74 -9.75 16.96
CA GLY A 51 -3.84 -8.60 17.09
C GLY A 51 -2.91 -8.43 15.88
N ALA A 52 -2.44 -9.51 15.28
CA ALA A 52 -1.62 -9.44 14.08
C ALA A 52 -2.42 -8.99 12.84
N ILE A 53 -3.70 -9.35 12.75
CA ILE A 53 -4.60 -8.83 11.71
C ILE A 53 -4.81 -7.32 11.90
N ASP A 54 -5.00 -6.87 13.14
CA ASP A 54 -5.11 -5.43 13.46
C ASP A 54 -3.83 -4.68 13.09
N GLU A 55 -2.65 -5.15 13.49
CA GLU A 55 -1.38 -4.51 13.13
C GLU A 55 -1.21 -4.42 11.61
N ALA A 56 -1.50 -5.49 10.88
CA ALA A 56 -1.41 -5.49 9.43
C ALA A 56 -2.40 -4.51 8.80
N GLY A 57 -3.63 -4.48 9.31
CA GLY A 57 -4.68 -3.56 8.88
C GLY A 57 -4.35 -2.10 9.17
N ASP A 58 -3.80 -1.81 10.34
CA ASP A 58 -3.41 -0.45 10.76
C ASP A 58 -2.34 0.15 9.83
N LEU A 59 -1.40 -0.66 9.35
CA LEU A 59 -0.43 -0.22 8.35
C LEU A 59 -1.12 0.16 7.02
N LEU A 60 -2.15 -0.59 6.61
CA LEU A 60 -2.94 -0.27 5.42
C LEU A 60 -3.77 1.00 5.60
N VAL A 61 -4.36 1.20 6.79
CA VAL A 61 -5.11 2.42 7.15
C VAL A 61 -4.16 3.62 7.22
N GLY A 62 -3.01 3.47 7.85
CA GLY A 62 -2.01 4.53 7.99
C GLY A 62 -1.50 5.05 6.63
N ARG A 63 -1.55 4.23 5.61
CA ARG A 63 -1.27 4.64 4.22
C ARG A 63 -2.45 5.33 3.52
N GLY A 64 -3.61 5.39 4.15
CA GLY A 64 -4.84 5.88 3.53
C GLY A 64 -5.37 4.97 2.41
N SER A 65 -4.90 3.73 2.35
CA SER A 65 -5.29 2.79 1.29
C SER A 65 -6.60 2.09 1.58
N VAL A 66 -6.96 1.98 2.85
CA VAL A 66 -8.24 1.41 3.32
C VAL A 66 -8.78 2.21 4.51
N ASN A 67 -10.03 1.97 4.86
CA ASN A 67 -10.62 2.49 6.09
C ASN A 67 -10.76 1.39 7.16
N ALA A 68 -11.22 1.76 8.36
CA ALA A 68 -11.38 0.83 9.48
C ALA A 68 -12.37 -0.31 9.20
N GLN A 69 -13.38 -0.09 8.37
CA GLN A 69 -14.33 -1.12 7.97
C GLN A 69 -13.65 -2.24 7.17
N TYR A 70 -12.59 -1.92 6.42
CA TYR A 70 -11.81 -2.93 5.74
C TYR A 70 -11.11 -3.86 6.73
N VAL A 71 -10.53 -3.31 7.81
CA VAL A 71 -9.87 -4.12 8.86
C VAL A 71 -10.89 -5.05 9.53
N ALA A 72 -12.08 -4.56 9.84
CA ALA A 72 -13.16 -5.41 10.35
C ALA A 72 -13.51 -6.55 9.39
N SER A 73 -13.48 -6.29 8.08
CA SER A 73 -13.71 -7.32 7.06
C SER A 73 -12.57 -8.34 6.98
N MET A 74 -11.33 -7.96 7.31
CA MET A 74 -10.20 -8.90 7.40
C MET A 74 -10.45 -9.94 8.49
N HIS A 75 -10.95 -9.53 9.65
CA HIS A 75 -11.36 -10.46 10.71
C HIS A 75 -12.51 -11.38 10.27
N SER A 76 -13.52 -10.83 9.63
CA SER A 76 -14.64 -11.60 9.09
C SER A 76 -14.18 -12.64 8.06
N ARG A 77 -13.23 -12.26 7.21
CA ARG A 77 -12.64 -13.16 6.20
C ARG A 77 -11.87 -14.31 6.87
N GLU A 78 -11.04 -14.02 7.85
CA GLU A 78 -10.28 -15.02 8.60
C GLU A 78 -11.19 -15.96 9.36
N ALA A 79 -12.27 -15.46 9.95
CA ALA A 79 -13.26 -16.28 10.66
C ALA A 79 -13.99 -17.26 9.74
N SER A 80 -14.19 -16.91 8.47
CA SER A 80 -14.84 -17.77 7.47
C SER A 80 -13.93 -18.89 7.00
N VAL A 81 -12.72 -18.54 6.59
CA VAL A 81 -11.69 -19.45 6.10
C VAL A 81 -10.34 -18.87 6.46
N SER A 82 -9.49 -19.65 7.12
CA SER A 82 -8.15 -19.20 7.50
C SER A 82 -7.35 -18.70 6.29
N THR A 83 -6.63 -17.61 6.50
CA THR A 83 -5.70 -17.04 5.53
C THR A 83 -4.27 -17.58 5.69
N TYR A 84 -4.08 -18.59 6.53
CA TYR A 84 -2.80 -19.30 6.64
C TYR A 84 -2.46 -20.02 5.34
N MET A 85 -1.25 -19.82 4.85
CA MET A 85 -0.78 -20.32 3.54
C MET A 85 0.27 -21.42 3.64
N GLY A 86 0.68 -21.80 4.84
CA GLY A 86 1.85 -22.65 5.05
C GLY A 86 3.16 -21.85 5.15
N ASN A 87 4.27 -22.52 5.41
CA ASN A 87 5.60 -21.93 5.48
C ASN A 87 5.67 -20.67 6.37
N PHE A 88 4.99 -20.69 7.52
CA PHE A 88 4.93 -19.58 8.48
C PHE A 88 4.26 -18.30 7.98
N LEU A 89 3.51 -18.36 6.89
CA LEU A 89 2.84 -17.23 6.25
C LEU A 89 1.34 -17.22 6.50
N ALA A 90 0.80 -16.08 6.91
CA ALA A 90 -0.62 -15.73 6.79
C ALA A 90 -0.79 -14.48 5.93
N ILE A 91 -1.87 -14.42 5.16
CA ILE A 91 -2.17 -13.34 4.23
C ILE A 91 -3.56 -12.74 4.50
N PRO A 92 -3.77 -12.10 5.66
CA PRO A 92 -5.07 -11.51 5.96
C PRO A 92 -5.45 -10.46 4.91
N HIS A 93 -6.70 -10.53 4.47
CA HIS A 93 -7.30 -9.61 3.50
C HIS A 93 -8.81 -9.54 3.74
N GLY A 94 -9.45 -8.49 3.23
CA GLY A 94 -10.88 -8.29 3.41
C GLY A 94 -11.75 -9.23 2.56
N THR A 95 -13.04 -9.25 2.86
CA THR A 95 -14.05 -9.96 2.08
C THR A 95 -14.28 -9.29 0.72
N ASN A 96 -14.92 -9.99 -0.21
CA ASN A 96 -15.25 -9.42 -1.52
C ASN A 96 -16.19 -8.21 -1.42
N GLU A 97 -17.08 -8.22 -0.43
CA GLU A 97 -18.04 -7.13 -0.18
C GLU A 97 -17.34 -5.86 0.30
N ALA A 98 -16.17 -6.00 0.92
CA ALA A 98 -15.39 -4.88 1.46
C ALA A 98 -14.54 -4.14 0.42
N LYS A 99 -14.59 -4.50 -0.85
CA LYS A 99 -13.81 -3.83 -1.91
C LYS A 99 -14.08 -2.33 -2.03
N GLY A 100 -15.29 -1.88 -1.68
CA GLY A 100 -15.64 -0.46 -1.63
C GLY A 100 -14.90 0.35 -0.56
N HIS A 101 -14.22 -0.32 0.38
CA HIS A 101 -13.42 0.30 1.44
C HIS A 101 -11.93 0.41 1.08
N ILE A 102 -11.55 0.05 -0.14
CA ILE A 102 -10.19 0.12 -0.66
C ILE A 102 -10.06 1.31 -1.60
N ALA A 103 -9.20 2.27 -1.25
CA ALA A 103 -8.88 3.41 -2.09
C ALA A 103 -7.75 3.11 -3.08
N SER A 104 -6.77 2.29 -2.68
CA SER A 104 -5.63 1.92 -3.52
C SER A 104 -5.08 0.55 -3.14
N THR A 105 -4.47 -0.12 -4.12
CA THR A 105 -3.78 -1.38 -3.90
C THR A 105 -2.56 -1.17 -3.02
N THR A 106 -2.45 -1.94 -1.93
CA THR A 106 -1.34 -1.87 -0.98
C THR A 106 -1.12 -3.18 -0.25
N VAL A 107 0.10 -3.37 0.22
CA VAL A 107 0.53 -4.53 0.99
C VAL A 107 1.28 -4.06 2.23
N SER A 108 1.04 -4.71 3.36
CA SER A 108 1.83 -4.58 4.58
C SER A 108 2.53 -5.90 4.91
N ILE A 109 3.71 -5.84 5.50
CA ILE A 109 4.47 -7.02 5.92
C ILE A 109 4.92 -6.83 7.35
N ILE A 110 4.58 -7.78 8.21
CA ILE A 110 5.03 -7.80 9.60
C ILE A 110 5.69 -9.14 9.87
N ARG A 111 6.90 -9.09 10.42
CA ARG A 111 7.57 -10.28 10.93
C ARG A 111 7.35 -10.39 12.43
N TYR A 112 7.10 -11.60 12.88
CA TYR A 112 7.01 -11.98 14.29
C TYR A 112 8.13 -13.00 14.60
N PRO A 113 9.27 -12.57 15.10
CA PRO A 113 10.42 -13.47 15.31
C PRO A 113 10.12 -14.66 16.24
N GLU A 114 9.27 -14.43 17.25
CA GLU A 114 8.87 -15.47 18.20
C GLU A 114 7.70 -16.35 17.69
N GLY A 115 7.15 -16.00 16.54
CA GLY A 115 5.96 -16.65 16.01
C GLY A 115 4.67 -16.27 16.74
N ILE A 116 3.55 -16.50 16.06
CA ILE A 116 2.20 -16.31 16.59
C ILE A 116 1.41 -17.61 16.33
N ASP A 117 0.61 -18.01 17.30
CA ASP A 117 -0.37 -19.08 17.08
C ASP A 117 -1.49 -18.61 16.16
N TRP A 118 -1.64 -19.32 15.05
CA TRP A 118 -2.67 -19.07 14.05
C TRP A 118 -3.56 -20.30 13.91
N ASN A 119 -4.44 -20.48 14.89
CA ASN A 119 -5.31 -21.67 14.99
C ASN A 119 -4.52 -22.99 15.01
N GLY A 120 -3.47 -23.07 15.83
CA GLY A 120 -2.59 -24.24 15.95
C GLY A 120 -1.47 -24.32 14.91
N GLN A 121 -1.34 -23.32 14.06
CA GLN A 121 -0.22 -23.17 13.11
C GLN A 121 0.69 -22.02 13.52
N GLU A 122 2.00 -22.21 13.42
CA GLU A 122 2.94 -21.14 13.68
C GLU A 122 3.03 -20.19 12.49
N VAL A 123 2.79 -18.90 12.72
CA VAL A 123 2.97 -17.83 11.76
C VAL A 123 4.07 -16.90 12.22
N ARG A 124 5.02 -16.61 11.33
CA ARG A 124 6.12 -15.65 11.56
C ARG A 124 6.03 -14.44 10.62
N PHE A 125 5.27 -14.56 9.56
CA PHE A 125 5.07 -13.48 8.58
C PHE A 125 3.59 -13.28 8.34
N VAL A 126 3.15 -12.05 8.56
CA VAL A 126 1.79 -11.61 8.27
C VAL A 126 1.85 -10.58 7.16
N VAL A 127 1.22 -10.89 6.03
CA VAL A 127 1.16 -10.03 4.85
C VAL A 127 -0.27 -9.56 4.66
N GLY A 128 -0.57 -8.35 5.11
CA GLY A 128 -1.87 -7.71 4.90
C GLY A 128 -2.01 -7.25 3.45
N ILE A 129 -3.13 -7.55 2.82
CA ILE A 129 -3.36 -7.23 1.41
C ILE A 129 -4.68 -6.48 1.25
N ALA A 130 -4.62 -5.33 0.59
CA ALA A 130 -5.76 -4.63 0.03
C ALA A 130 -5.51 -4.41 -1.46
N ALA A 131 -6.39 -4.89 -2.32
CA ALA A 131 -6.21 -4.82 -3.75
C ALA A 131 -7.48 -4.38 -4.46
N VAL A 132 -7.35 -3.35 -5.30
CA VAL A 132 -8.42 -2.90 -6.19
C VAL A 132 -8.46 -3.75 -7.45
N LYS A 133 -9.64 -3.91 -8.03
CA LYS A 133 -9.86 -4.63 -9.30
C LYS A 133 -9.27 -6.05 -9.27
N ASN A 134 -8.43 -6.38 -10.24
CA ASN A 134 -7.88 -7.72 -10.46
C ASN A 134 -6.46 -7.89 -9.89
N ASP A 135 -5.92 -6.89 -9.19
CA ASP A 135 -4.54 -6.91 -8.66
C ASP A 135 -4.34 -8.01 -7.60
N HIS A 136 -5.43 -8.44 -6.98
CA HIS A 136 -5.40 -9.40 -5.86
C HIS A 136 -4.66 -10.70 -6.20
N LEU A 137 -5.00 -11.33 -7.34
CA LEU A 137 -4.36 -12.59 -7.74
C LEU A 137 -2.88 -12.43 -8.07
N ALA A 138 -2.51 -11.33 -8.72
CA ALA A 138 -1.12 -11.04 -9.04
C ALA A 138 -0.27 -10.87 -7.78
N ILE A 139 -0.79 -10.15 -6.79
CA ILE A 139 -0.12 -9.94 -5.50
C ILE A 139 0.00 -11.27 -4.74
N LEU A 140 -1.09 -12.04 -4.61
CA LEU A 140 -1.06 -13.34 -3.96
C LEU A 140 -0.03 -14.27 -4.60
N SER A 141 0.01 -14.34 -5.92
CA SER A 141 0.98 -15.15 -6.65
C SER A 141 2.42 -14.71 -6.39
N SER A 142 2.67 -13.40 -6.35
CA SER A 142 4.00 -12.84 -6.09
C SER A 142 4.46 -13.14 -4.67
N VAL A 143 3.58 -13.00 -3.68
CA VAL A 143 3.86 -13.33 -2.26
C VAL A 143 4.10 -14.85 -2.12
N ALA A 144 3.21 -15.68 -2.67
CA ALA A 144 3.34 -17.13 -2.59
C ALA A 144 4.68 -17.65 -3.15
N ARG A 145 5.17 -17.08 -4.26
CA ARG A 145 6.47 -17.46 -4.85
C ARG A 145 7.62 -17.24 -3.88
N VAL A 146 7.63 -16.15 -3.13
CA VAL A 146 8.67 -15.87 -2.13
C VAL A 146 8.67 -16.95 -1.05
N PHE A 147 7.49 -17.37 -0.59
CA PHE A 147 7.36 -18.35 0.50
C PHE A 147 7.46 -19.80 0.05
N THR A 148 7.44 -20.10 -1.25
CA THR A 148 7.78 -21.43 -1.77
C THR A 148 9.28 -21.65 -1.87
N ASP A 149 10.07 -20.60 -1.83
CA ASP A 149 11.53 -20.65 -1.86
C ASP A 149 12.11 -20.58 -0.44
N ARG A 150 12.66 -21.70 0.03
CA ARG A 150 13.21 -21.81 1.39
C ARG A 150 14.39 -20.87 1.63
N GLU A 151 15.17 -20.56 0.60
CA GLU A 151 16.30 -19.63 0.72
C GLU A 151 15.77 -18.21 0.93
N LEU A 152 14.74 -17.79 0.18
CA LEU A 152 14.12 -16.48 0.36
C LEU A 152 13.47 -16.36 1.74
N VAL A 153 12.78 -17.39 2.22
CA VAL A 153 12.20 -17.40 3.59
C VAL A 153 13.31 -17.25 4.64
N SER A 154 14.41 -18.00 4.51
CA SER A 154 15.56 -17.85 5.43
C SER A 154 16.17 -16.45 5.40
N ARG A 155 16.22 -15.82 4.23
CA ARG A 155 16.67 -14.42 4.12
C ARG A 155 15.70 -13.45 4.78
N LEU A 156 14.39 -13.65 4.64
CA LEU A 156 13.36 -12.86 5.33
C LEU A 156 13.49 -12.97 6.86
N GLU A 157 13.74 -14.18 7.37
CA GLU A 157 13.95 -14.41 8.81
C GLU A 157 15.18 -13.67 9.36
N LYS A 158 16.23 -13.58 8.56
CA LYS A 158 17.52 -12.96 8.92
C LYS A 158 17.60 -11.47 8.58
N ALA A 159 16.64 -10.91 7.85
CA ALA A 159 16.65 -9.52 7.45
C ALA A 159 16.74 -8.60 8.69
N VAL A 160 17.63 -7.63 8.64
CA VAL A 160 17.86 -6.67 9.72
C VAL A 160 17.36 -5.26 9.36
N THR A 161 16.99 -5.05 8.11
CA THR A 161 16.39 -3.79 7.64
C THR A 161 15.12 -4.02 6.82
N PRO A 162 14.17 -3.06 6.81
CA PRO A 162 13.00 -3.13 5.93
C PRO A 162 13.37 -3.16 4.46
N GLU A 163 14.50 -2.54 4.06
CA GLU A 163 15.00 -2.52 2.68
C GLU A 163 15.34 -3.92 2.18
N GLU A 164 15.91 -4.77 3.03
CA GLU A 164 16.20 -6.16 2.68
C GLU A 164 14.92 -6.94 2.38
N ILE A 165 13.88 -6.75 3.19
CA ILE A 165 12.57 -7.34 2.95
C ILE A 165 11.96 -6.79 1.65
N LEU A 166 11.98 -5.47 1.48
CA LEU A 166 11.45 -4.83 0.27
C LEU A 166 12.15 -5.35 -1.00
N HIS A 167 13.46 -5.58 -0.94
CA HIS A 167 14.23 -6.13 -2.05
C HIS A 167 13.78 -7.55 -2.42
N ILE A 168 13.54 -8.40 -1.44
CA ILE A 168 13.04 -9.78 -1.65
C ILE A 168 11.67 -9.75 -2.33
N PHE A 169 10.81 -8.82 -1.94
CA PHE A 169 9.46 -8.63 -2.52
C PHE A 169 9.43 -7.68 -3.72
N GLY A 170 10.57 -7.35 -4.34
CA GLY A 170 10.65 -6.36 -5.43
C GLY A 170 9.66 -6.62 -6.58
N LYS A 171 9.33 -7.88 -6.86
CA LYS A 171 8.37 -8.25 -7.90
C LYS A 171 6.91 -7.92 -7.56
N VAL A 172 6.57 -7.73 -6.29
CA VAL A 172 5.23 -7.30 -5.87
C VAL A 172 4.92 -5.91 -6.39
N ASN A 173 5.92 -5.03 -6.45
CA ASN A 173 5.79 -3.68 -6.99
C ASN A 173 5.79 -3.62 -8.53
N ALA A 174 6.14 -4.72 -9.18
CA ALA A 174 6.19 -4.83 -10.64
C ALA A 174 4.92 -5.45 -11.26
N SER A 175 3.97 -5.87 -10.42
CA SER A 175 2.74 -6.55 -10.82
C SER A 175 1.68 -5.59 -11.33
#